data_678e514ba2ee18e7af197b988f4f72c1
#
_entry.id   678e514ba2ee18e7af197b988f4f72c1
#
_cell.length_a   1.000
_cell.length_b   1.000
_cell.length_c   1.000
_cell.angle_alpha   90.00
_cell.angle_beta   90.00
_cell.angle_gamma   90.00
#
_symmetry.space_group_name_H-M   'P 1'
#
loop_
_entity.id
_entity.type
_entity.pdbx_description
1 polymer ?
#
loop_
_entity_poly.entity_id
_entity_poly.type
_entity_poly.pdbx_seq_one_letter_code
_entity_poly.pdbx_strand_id
1 'polypeptide(L)'
;MRWLPREGRLWLAVAVFTAAVFAAGYLWGRSGESWSARLTPKVAMPTRTTMAWEAPPSKNFGLIFRNNAFLYMSLTLGLVTAGLFTLAIYGWGVAAIGFAAGLGAREHTPSNLLWALLAPHGFLEILSFAFVAVIAVRLLWVGFEYLRSGKVLLVKGEYPAWAVRLAVGFCLMASAAAVESYVTPKVIRAEIQHMLKGEPR
;
A
#
# COMPACT_ATOMS: atom_id res chain seq x y z
N MET A 1 -19.65 -23.50 16.52
CA MET A 1 -18.26 -23.00 16.35
C MET A 1 -17.60 -23.33 15.00
N ARG A 2 -18.28 -23.92 14.01
CA ARG A 2 -17.67 -24.35 12.72
C ARG A 2 -17.58 -23.27 11.61
N TRP A 3 -17.98 -22.03 11.86
CA TRP A 3 -18.15 -21.00 10.81
C TRP A 3 -17.21 -19.80 10.91
N LEU A 4 -16.28 -19.78 11.88
CA LEU A 4 -15.23 -18.77 11.86
C LEU A 4 -14.32 -19.05 10.66
N PRO A 5 -14.16 -18.10 9.73
CA PRO A 5 -13.15 -18.26 8.69
C PRO A 5 -11.83 -18.54 9.39
N ARG A 6 -11.17 -19.63 9.05
CA ARG A 6 -9.82 -19.88 9.54
C ARG A 6 -8.97 -18.70 9.14
N GLU A 7 -8.12 -18.26 10.00
CA GLU A 7 -7.29 -17.06 9.80
C GLU A 7 -6.62 -17.00 8.41
N GLY A 8 -6.15 -18.16 7.92
CA GLY A 8 -5.61 -18.28 6.58
C GLY A 8 -6.57 -17.90 5.45
N ARG A 9 -7.89 -18.05 5.63
CA ARG A 9 -8.88 -17.62 4.62
C ARG A 9 -9.04 -16.10 4.57
N LEU A 10 -8.90 -15.41 5.71
CA LEU A 10 -8.93 -13.95 5.74
C LEU A 10 -7.69 -13.37 5.03
N TRP A 11 -6.51 -13.92 5.31
CA TRP A 11 -5.29 -13.54 4.61
C TRP A 11 -5.35 -13.82 3.12
N LEU A 12 -5.90 -14.98 2.73
CA LEU A 12 -6.10 -15.31 1.31
C LEU A 12 -7.05 -14.32 0.64
N ALA A 13 -8.16 -13.97 1.30
CA ALA A 13 -9.11 -12.99 0.75
C ALA A 13 -8.44 -11.62 0.55
N VAL A 14 -7.66 -11.15 1.51
CA VAL A 14 -6.89 -9.89 1.37
C VAL A 14 -5.86 -10.00 0.27
N ALA A 15 -5.12 -11.11 0.17
CA ALA A 15 -4.12 -11.31 -0.88
C ALA A 15 -4.74 -11.32 -2.28
N VAL A 16 -5.86 -12.02 -2.46
CA VAL A 16 -6.61 -12.05 -3.74
C VAL A 16 -7.13 -10.66 -4.08
N PHE A 17 -7.73 -9.96 -3.11
CA PHE A 17 -8.20 -8.59 -3.29
C PHE A 17 -7.06 -7.66 -3.69
N THR A 18 -5.92 -7.72 -2.98
CA THR A 18 -4.71 -6.94 -3.28
C THR A 18 -4.22 -7.20 -4.70
N ALA A 19 -4.08 -8.47 -5.09
CA ALA A 19 -3.62 -8.84 -6.43
C ALA A 19 -4.57 -8.34 -7.53
N ALA A 20 -5.88 -8.50 -7.33
CA ALA A 20 -6.89 -8.06 -8.29
C ALA A 20 -6.89 -6.53 -8.45
N VAL A 21 -6.85 -5.79 -7.34
CA VAL A 21 -6.86 -4.32 -7.36
C VAL A 21 -5.55 -3.77 -7.92
N PHE A 22 -4.41 -4.37 -7.57
CA PHE A 22 -3.12 -4.00 -8.16
C PHE A 22 -3.11 -4.24 -9.68
N ALA A 23 -3.58 -5.41 -10.14
CA ALA A 23 -3.66 -5.73 -11.55
C ALA A 23 -4.58 -4.76 -12.31
N ALA A 24 -5.73 -4.41 -11.74
CA ALA A 24 -6.63 -3.41 -12.32
C ALA A 24 -5.95 -2.04 -12.43
N GLY A 25 -5.28 -1.58 -11.39
CA GLY A 25 -4.48 -0.35 -11.40
C GLY A 25 -3.38 -0.39 -12.45
N TYR A 26 -2.63 -1.50 -12.52
CA TYR A 26 -1.56 -1.69 -13.49
C TYR A 26 -2.06 -1.64 -14.95
N LEU A 27 -3.13 -2.37 -15.24
CA LEU A 27 -3.75 -2.35 -16.56
C LEU A 27 -4.25 -0.95 -16.92
N TRP A 28 -4.85 -0.23 -15.98
CA TRP A 28 -5.28 1.14 -16.20
C TRP A 28 -4.10 2.07 -16.49
N GLY A 29 -3.01 2.01 -15.70
CA GLY A 29 -1.81 2.80 -15.95
C GLY A 29 -1.17 2.49 -17.30
N ARG A 30 -1.18 1.21 -17.70
CA ARG A 30 -0.60 0.75 -18.97
C ARG A 30 -1.47 1.09 -20.18
N SER A 31 -2.80 1.00 -20.09
CA SER A 31 -3.72 1.23 -21.21
C SER A 31 -3.74 2.69 -21.69
N GLY A 32 -3.43 3.61 -20.82
CA GLY A 32 -3.04 4.99 -21.12
C GLY A 32 -3.88 5.74 -22.13
N GLU A 33 -5.16 5.43 -22.25
CA GLU A 33 -6.03 6.40 -22.89
C GLU A 33 -6.03 7.67 -22.08
N SER A 34 -5.71 8.73 -22.75
CA SER A 34 -5.45 10.13 -22.38
C SER A 34 -6.29 10.82 -21.30
N TRP A 35 -6.86 10.07 -20.36
CA TRP A 35 -7.48 10.63 -19.17
C TRP A 35 -6.46 11.39 -18.31
N SER A 36 -5.20 10.95 -18.28
CA SER A 36 -4.12 11.68 -17.64
C SER A 36 -3.86 13.05 -18.29
N ALA A 37 -3.98 13.16 -19.60
CA ALA A 37 -3.84 14.43 -20.31
C ALA A 37 -5.01 15.39 -20.07
N ARG A 38 -6.18 14.87 -19.68
CA ARG A 38 -7.37 15.67 -19.40
C ARG A 38 -7.56 15.99 -17.91
N LEU A 39 -7.06 15.13 -17.01
CA LEU A 39 -7.19 15.27 -15.55
C LEU A 39 -5.88 15.66 -14.85
N THR A 40 -4.74 15.59 -15.53
CA THR A 40 -3.63 16.39 -15.07
C THR A 40 -3.94 17.83 -15.48
N PRO A 41 -4.46 18.69 -14.56
CA PRO A 41 -4.05 20.06 -14.65
C PRO A 41 -2.54 19.94 -14.82
N LYS A 42 -1.92 20.85 -15.53
CA LYS A 42 -0.45 21.07 -15.56
C LYS A 42 0.07 21.41 -14.13
N VAL A 43 -0.37 20.69 -13.16
CA VAL A 43 0.32 20.40 -11.95
C VAL A 43 1.46 19.52 -12.47
N ALA A 44 2.50 20.20 -12.98
CA ALA A 44 3.83 19.68 -12.82
C ALA A 44 3.75 18.96 -11.48
N MET A 45 3.79 17.61 -11.45
CA MET A 45 4.00 16.96 -10.17
C MET A 45 5.06 17.79 -9.53
N PRO A 46 4.74 18.55 -8.46
CA PRO A 46 5.79 19.32 -7.86
C PRO A 46 6.78 18.24 -7.65
N THR A 47 7.93 18.45 -8.15
CA THR A 47 9.15 17.71 -8.07
C THR A 47 9.41 17.24 -6.63
N ARG A 48 8.40 16.67 -5.98
CA ARG A 48 8.49 15.99 -4.69
C ARG A 48 9.55 14.91 -4.76
N THR A 49 9.67 14.25 -5.89
CA THR A 49 10.75 13.32 -6.16
C THR A 49 12.11 14.02 -6.20
N THR A 50 12.26 15.13 -6.87
CA THR A 50 13.54 15.85 -6.91
C THR A 50 13.87 16.51 -5.58
N MET A 51 12.91 17.14 -4.89
CA MET A 51 13.14 17.73 -3.57
C MET A 51 13.41 16.69 -2.47
N ALA A 52 12.77 15.52 -2.52
CA ALA A 52 13.00 14.45 -1.54
C ALA A 52 14.41 13.86 -1.64
N TRP A 53 15.09 14.01 -2.77
CA TRP A 53 16.43 13.44 -2.99
C TRP A 53 17.54 14.39 -2.57
N GLU A 54 17.25 15.68 -2.53
CA GLU A 54 18.19 16.73 -2.09
C GLU A 54 18.12 17.00 -0.59
N ALA A 55 16.97 16.70 0.03
CA ALA A 55 16.81 16.91 1.46
C ALA A 55 17.56 15.85 2.29
N PRO A 56 18.06 16.19 3.48
CA PRO A 56 18.66 15.22 4.38
C PRO A 56 17.70 14.05 4.69
N PRO A 57 18.17 12.80 4.73
CA PRO A 57 17.34 11.62 4.96
C PRO A 57 16.44 11.72 6.21
N SER A 58 16.90 12.38 7.27
CA SER A 58 16.14 12.58 8.50
C SER A 58 14.90 13.47 8.31
N LYS A 59 14.99 14.51 7.45
CA LYS A 59 13.83 15.35 7.13
C LYS A 59 12.83 14.59 6.27
N ASN A 60 13.31 13.81 5.32
CA ASN A 60 12.48 12.96 4.48
C ASN A 60 11.75 11.91 5.31
N PHE A 61 12.46 11.24 6.23
CA PHE A 61 11.84 10.28 7.13
C PHE A 61 10.65 10.88 7.89
N GLY A 62 10.83 12.06 8.50
CA GLY A 62 9.75 12.71 9.25
C GLY A 62 8.51 13.01 8.40
N LEU A 63 8.71 13.45 7.15
CA LEU A 63 7.62 13.75 6.23
C LEU A 63 6.90 12.48 5.75
N ILE A 64 7.66 11.47 5.32
CA ILE A 64 7.15 10.19 4.83
C ILE A 64 6.43 9.46 5.97
N PHE A 65 7.07 9.35 7.13
CA PHE A 65 6.49 8.73 8.31
C PHE A 65 5.17 9.39 8.70
N ARG A 66 5.11 10.72 8.77
CA ARG A 66 3.89 11.45 9.08
C ARG A 66 2.76 11.17 8.08
N ASN A 67 3.08 11.15 6.78
CA ASN A 67 2.11 10.88 5.75
C ASN A 67 1.57 9.44 5.83
N ASN A 68 2.46 8.48 6.00
CA ASN A 68 2.10 7.07 6.12
C ASN A 68 1.37 6.77 7.44
N ALA A 69 1.77 7.43 8.54
CA ALA A 69 1.07 7.34 9.82
C ALA A 69 -0.36 7.90 9.72
N PHE A 70 -0.55 9.03 9.04
CA PHE A 70 -1.88 9.58 8.80
C PHE A 70 -2.76 8.61 8.01
N LEU A 71 -2.21 8.01 6.94
CA LEU A 71 -2.93 7.00 6.16
C LEU A 71 -3.25 5.75 7.00
N TYR A 72 -2.29 5.27 7.78
CA TYR A 72 -2.48 4.12 8.66
C TYR A 72 -3.56 4.38 9.72
N MET A 73 -3.55 5.56 10.32
CA MET A 73 -4.60 5.99 11.26
C MET A 73 -5.97 6.06 10.60
N SER A 74 -6.05 6.60 9.37
CA SER A 74 -7.29 6.66 8.60
C SER A 74 -7.84 5.26 8.30
N LEU A 75 -6.98 4.31 7.93
CA LEU A 75 -7.34 2.90 7.75
C LEU A 75 -7.87 2.29 9.06
N THR A 76 -7.20 2.55 10.18
CA THR A 76 -7.59 2.04 11.50
C THR A 76 -8.94 2.62 11.94
N LEU A 77 -9.15 3.93 11.76
CA LEU A 77 -10.43 4.58 12.05
C LEU A 77 -11.55 4.06 11.14
N GLY A 78 -11.22 3.70 9.91
CA GLY A 78 -12.17 3.09 8.97
C GLY A 78 -12.79 1.78 9.46
N LEU A 79 -12.18 1.09 10.43
CA LEU A 79 -12.74 -0.11 11.04
C LEU A 79 -14.08 0.15 11.74
N VAL A 80 -14.34 1.39 12.18
CA VAL A 80 -15.62 1.80 12.79
C VAL A 80 -16.80 1.64 11.82
N THR A 81 -16.55 1.71 10.51
CA THR A 81 -17.55 1.47 9.45
C THR A 81 -17.70 -0.01 9.11
N ALA A 82 -17.55 -0.90 10.07
CA ALA A 82 -17.46 -2.35 9.84
C ALA A 82 -16.40 -2.73 8.78
N GLY A 83 -15.36 -1.91 8.62
CA GLY A 83 -14.24 -2.14 7.72
C GLY A 83 -14.45 -1.70 6.26
N LEU A 84 -15.63 -1.21 5.87
CA LEU A 84 -15.92 -0.78 4.49
C LEU A 84 -14.96 0.35 4.05
N PHE A 85 -14.84 1.38 4.86
CA PHE A 85 -13.95 2.51 4.56
C PHE A 85 -12.48 2.10 4.55
N THR A 86 -12.09 1.21 5.44
CA THR A 86 -10.74 0.63 5.44
C THR A 86 -10.43 -0.05 4.12
N LEU A 87 -11.32 -0.92 3.62
CA LEU A 87 -11.10 -1.62 2.36
C LEU A 87 -11.10 -0.68 1.15
N ALA A 88 -11.92 0.37 1.18
CA ALA A 88 -11.94 1.39 0.14
C ALA A 88 -10.60 2.14 0.07
N ILE A 89 -10.07 2.62 1.20
CA ILE A 89 -8.77 3.32 1.26
C ILE A 89 -7.63 2.36 0.90
N TYR A 90 -7.65 1.15 1.45
CA TYR A 90 -6.65 0.13 1.13
C TYR A 90 -6.62 -0.20 -0.36
N GLY A 91 -7.79 -0.48 -0.94
CA GLY A 91 -7.92 -0.75 -2.36
C GLY A 91 -7.45 0.41 -3.23
N TRP A 92 -7.82 1.66 -2.88
CA TRP A 92 -7.32 2.84 -3.57
C TRP A 92 -5.80 2.96 -3.53
N GLY A 93 -5.18 2.76 -2.37
CA GLY A 93 -3.72 2.80 -2.22
C GLY A 93 -3.02 1.74 -3.08
N VAL A 94 -3.51 0.50 -3.05
CA VAL A 94 -2.98 -0.59 -3.88
C VAL A 94 -3.18 -0.31 -5.38
N ALA A 95 -4.34 0.20 -5.78
CA ALA A 95 -4.61 0.59 -7.17
C ALA A 95 -3.66 1.70 -7.65
N ALA A 96 -3.38 2.69 -6.80
CA ALA A 96 -2.46 3.78 -7.12
C ALA A 96 -1.03 3.29 -7.34
N ILE A 97 -0.55 2.32 -6.53
CA ILE A 97 0.75 1.68 -6.73
C ILE A 97 0.76 0.88 -8.04
N GLY A 98 -0.28 0.10 -8.32
CA GLY A 98 -0.44 -0.61 -9.58
C GLY A 98 -0.45 0.34 -10.78
N PHE A 99 -1.19 1.44 -10.70
CA PHE A 99 -1.25 2.47 -11.73
C PHE A 99 0.13 3.08 -12.00
N ALA A 100 0.87 3.46 -10.97
CA ALA A 100 2.23 4.00 -11.11
C ALA A 100 3.16 2.99 -11.79
N ALA A 101 3.08 1.71 -11.43
CA ALA A 101 3.83 0.64 -12.07
C ALA A 101 3.45 0.45 -13.54
N GLY A 102 2.16 0.49 -13.87
CA GLY A 102 1.66 0.39 -15.23
C GLY A 102 2.07 1.57 -16.11
N LEU A 103 2.01 2.79 -15.55
CA LEU A 103 2.45 4.01 -16.23
C LEU A 103 3.96 3.97 -16.52
N GLY A 104 4.79 3.57 -15.54
CA GLY A 104 6.22 3.41 -15.72
C GLY A 104 6.56 2.38 -16.79
N ALA A 105 5.85 1.25 -16.83
CA ALA A 105 6.01 0.23 -17.87
C ALA A 105 5.62 0.75 -19.26
N ARG A 106 4.60 1.61 -19.35
CA ARG A 106 4.19 2.26 -20.60
C ARG A 106 5.22 3.26 -21.10
N GLU A 107 5.76 4.07 -20.21
CA GLU A 107 6.77 5.11 -20.54
C GLU A 107 8.17 4.52 -20.80
N HIS A 108 8.26 3.18 -20.92
CA HIS A 108 9.51 2.46 -21.16
C HIS A 108 10.57 2.73 -20.07
N THR A 109 10.13 3.08 -18.86
CA THR A 109 11.03 3.15 -17.71
C THR A 109 11.70 1.78 -17.54
N PRO A 110 13.04 1.73 -17.48
CA PRO A 110 13.73 0.45 -17.27
C PRO A 110 13.17 -0.30 -16.09
N SER A 111 12.87 -1.59 -16.26
CA SER A 111 12.20 -2.40 -15.24
C SER A 111 12.95 -2.42 -13.91
N ASN A 112 14.29 -2.47 -13.97
CA ASN A 112 15.16 -2.40 -12.82
C ASN A 112 15.01 -1.07 -12.03
N LEU A 113 14.90 0.07 -12.73
CA LEU A 113 14.65 1.36 -12.09
C LEU A 113 13.26 1.42 -11.48
N LEU A 114 12.25 0.90 -12.18
CA LEU A 114 10.88 0.82 -11.66
C LEU A 114 10.80 -0.03 -10.38
N TRP A 115 11.48 -1.20 -10.39
CA TRP A 115 11.57 -2.04 -9.20
C TRP A 115 12.38 -1.40 -8.07
N ALA A 116 13.46 -0.71 -8.39
CA ALA A 116 14.25 0.05 -7.41
C ALA A 116 13.43 1.14 -6.72
N LEU A 117 12.50 1.76 -7.46
CA LEU A 117 11.60 2.78 -6.93
C LEU A 117 10.49 2.21 -6.04
N LEU A 118 9.89 1.08 -6.45
CA LEU A 118 8.65 0.59 -5.82
C LEU A 118 8.89 -0.54 -4.81
N ALA A 119 9.82 -1.47 -5.08
CA ALA A 119 9.92 -2.70 -4.31
C ALA A 119 10.43 -2.54 -2.88
N PRO A 120 11.46 -1.70 -2.56
CA PRO A 120 12.06 -1.71 -1.23
C PRO A 120 11.08 -1.31 -0.11
N HIS A 121 10.25 -0.29 -0.34
CA HIS A 121 9.30 0.22 0.65
C HIS A 121 7.85 -0.16 0.35
N GLY A 122 7.45 -0.20 -0.93
CA GLY A 122 6.06 -0.45 -1.31
C GLY A 122 5.55 -1.81 -0.84
N PHE A 123 6.39 -2.84 -0.82
CA PHE A 123 6.02 -4.14 -0.27
C PHE A 123 5.72 -4.06 1.24
N LEU A 124 6.55 -3.34 2.00
CA LEU A 124 6.35 -3.15 3.44
C LEU A 124 5.10 -2.34 3.73
N GLU A 125 4.79 -1.33 2.92
CA GLU A 125 3.57 -0.53 3.04
C GLU A 125 2.32 -1.37 2.76
N ILE A 126 2.29 -2.09 1.64
CA ILE A 126 1.16 -2.97 1.31
C ILE A 126 0.95 -4.00 2.42
N LEU A 127 2.02 -4.62 2.91
CA LEU A 127 1.94 -5.60 3.98
C LEU A 127 1.44 -4.96 5.29
N SER A 128 1.94 -3.78 5.64
CA SER A 128 1.49 -3.01 6.80
C SER A 128 -0.03 -2.79 6.76
N PHE A 129 -0.53 -2.29 5.65
CA PHE A 129 -1.95 -2.00 5.48
C PHE A 129 -2.80 -3.26 5.37
N ALA A 130 -2.24 -4.37 4.86
CA ALA A 130 -2.90 -5.67 4.82
C ALA A 130 -3.26 -6.19 6.23
N PHE A 131 -2.44 -5.90 7.26
CA PHE A 131 -2.77 -6.23 8.64
C PHE A 131 -4.08 -5.56 9.11
N VAL A 132 -4.32 -4.32 8.71
CA VAL A 132 -5.57 -3.61 9.01
C VAL A 132 -6.72 -4.15 8.14
N ALA A 133 -6.45 -4.43 6.86
CA ALA A 133 -7.44 -4.97 5.93
C ALA A 133 -7.97 -6.35 6.36
N VAL A 134 -7.14 -7.21 6.94
CA VAL A 134 -7.58 -8.51 7.50
C VAL A 134 -8.62 -8.32 8.61
N ILE A 135 -8.44 -7.31 9.48
CA ILE A 135 -9.43 -6.97 10.50
C ILE A 135 -10.71 -6.45 9.85
N ALA A 136 -10.58 -5.61 8.81
CA ALA A 136 -11.73 -5.07 8.08
C ALA A 136 -12.57 -6.17 7.42
N VAL A 137 -11.94 -7.14 6.75
CA VAL A 137 -12.63 -8.31 6.15
C VAL A 137 -13.35 -9.11 7.23
N ARG A 138 -12.72 -9.27 8.40
CA ARG A 138 -13.35 -9.97 9.54
C ARG A 138 -14.59 -9.23 10.05
N LEU A 139 -14.50 -7.90 10.19
CA LEU A 139 -15.63 -7.06 10.62
C LEU A 139 -16.78 -7.10 9.62
N LEU A 140 -16.47 -7.02 8.31
CA LEU A 140 -17.49 -7.19 7.27
C LEU A 140 -18.19 -8.54 7.36
N TRP A 141 -17.45 -9.60 7.60
CA TRP A 141 -18.02 -10.92 7.78
C TRP A 141 -18.96 -10.97 8.99
N VAL A 142 -18.52 -10.40 10.11
CA VAL A 142 -19.39 -10.30 11.32
C VAL A 142 -20.65 -9.51 11.04
N GLY A 143 -20.53 -8.38 10.33
CA GLY A 143 -21.67 -7.56 9.93
C GLY A 143 -22.65 -8.33 9.03
N PHE A 144 -22.14 -9.06 8.04
CA PHE A 144 -22.95 -9.89 7.16
C PHE A 144 -23.69 -11.01 7.93
N GLU A 145 -23.01 -11.71 8.82
CA GLU A 145 -23.62 -12.74 9.64
C GLU A 145 -24.67 -12.16 10.61
N TYR A 146 -24.42 -10.97 11.14
CA TYR A 146 -25.41 -10.26 11.95
C TYR A 146 -26.68 -9.95 11.16
N LEU A 147 -26.56 -9.43 9.96
CA LEU A 147 -27.71 -9.15 9.09
C LEU A 147 -28.48 -10.41 8.73
N ARG A 148 -27.79 -11.53 8.59
CA ARG A 148 -28.41 -12.83 8.24
C ARG A 148 -29.06 -13.53 9.40
N SER A 149 -28.45 -13.50 10.58
CA SER A 149 -28.82 -14.35 11.73
C SER A 149 -29.27 -13.59 12.98
N GLY A 150 -29.13 -12.28 13.00
CA GLY A 150 -29.32 -11.41 14.17
C GLY A 150 -28.30 -11.61 15.29
N LYS A 151 -27.24 -12.40 15.06
CA LYS A 151 -26.25 -12.76 16.09
C LYS A 151 -24.90 -12.11 15.83
N VAL A 152 -24.34 -11.43 16.85
CA VAL A 152 -22.98 -10.91 16.80
C VAL A 152 -22.00 -12.03 17.08
N LEU A 153 -21.12 -12.33 16.11
CA LEU A 153 -20.11 -13.41 16.19
C LEU A 153 -18.71 -12.91 16.56
N LEU A 154 -18.62 -11.79 17.29
CA LEU A 154 -17.34 -11.34 17.82
C LEU A 154 -16.95 -12.15 19.06
N VAL A 155 -15.76 -12.72 19.05
CA VAL A 155 -15.21 -13.49 20.17
C VAL A 155 -14.28 -12.59 20.97
N LYS A 156 -14.44 -12.54 22.30
CA LYS A 156 -13.60 -11.72 23.20
C LYS A 156 -12.07 -11.91 22.98
N GLY A 157 -11.65 -13.13 22.59
CA GLY A 157 -10.24 -13.43 22.29
C GLY A 157 -9.69 -12.82 21.00
N GLU A 158 -10.53 -12.22 20.15
CA GLU A 158 -10.07 -11.59 18.89
C GLU A 158 -9.43 -10.22 19.11
N TYR A 159 -9.85 -9.47 20.15
CA TYR A 159 -9.32 -8.12 20.40
C TYR A 159 -7.82 -8.05 20.66
N PRO A 160 -7.22 -8.93 21.49
CA PRO A 160 -5.76 -8.94 21.66
C PRO A 160 -5.02 -9.24 20.35
N ALA A 161 -5.54 -10.18 19.55
CA ALA A 161 -4.95 -10.49 18.24
C ALA A 161 -5.03 -9.30 17.27
N TRP A 162 -6.12 -8.52 17.29
CA TRP A 162 -6.23 -7.29 16.51
C TRP A 162 -5.25 -6.22 16.97
N ALA A 163 -5.10 -6.02 18.29
CA ALA A 163 -4.12 -5.08 18.83
C ALA A 163 -2.69 -5.43 18.38
N VAL A 164 -2.33 -6.72 18.43
CA VAL A 164 -1.02 -7.18 17.93
C VAL A 164 -0.88 -6.92 16.44
N ARG A 165 -1.90 -7.20 15.62
CA ARG A 165 -1.88 -6.92 14.18
C ARG A 165 -1.69 -5.43 13.89
N LEU A 166 -2.41 -4.57 14.59
CA LEU A 166 -2.27 -3.13 14.44
C LEU A 166 -0.86 -2.68 14.84
N ALA A 167 -0.31 -3.19 15.94
CA ALA A 167 1.05 -2.87 16.35
C ALA A 167 2.09 -3.33 15.31
N VAL A 168 2.00 -4.57 14.83
CA VAL A 168 2.89 -5.11 13.80
C VAL A 168 2.78 -4.31 12.50
N GLY A 169 1.55 -4.03 12.05
CA GLY A 169 1.32 -3.20 10.87
C GLY A 169 1.94 -1.81 11.03
N PHE A 170 1.79 -1.16 12.18
CA PHE A 170 2.40 0.14 12.46
C PHE A 170 3.94 0.09 12.41
N CYS A 171 4.54 -0.94 13.01
CA CYS A 171 6.00 -1.14 12.94
C CYS A 171 6.49 -1.34 11.49
N LEU A 172 5.76 -2.11 10.67
CA LEU A 172 6.08 -2.29 9.26
C LEU A 172 5.97 -0.97 8.47
N MET A 173 4.95 -0.16 8.74
CA MET A 173 4.79 1.16 8.14
C MET A 173 5.96 2.10 8.51
N ALA A 174 6.38 2.11 9.76
CA ALA A 174 7.53 2.88 10.20
C ALA A 174 8.83 2.40 9.51
N SER A 175 8.98 1.08 9.37
CA SER A 175 10.10 0.47 8.66
C SER A 175 10.09 0.83 7.16
N ALA A 176 8.92 0.85 6.52
CA ALA A 176 8.77 1.28 5.13
C ALA A 176 9.24 2.72 4.93
N ALA A 177 8.82 3.64 5.82
CA ALA A 177 9.26 5.04 5.79
C ALA A 177 10.79 5.16 5.97
N ALA A 178 11.39 4.34 6.82
CA ALA A 178 12.85 4.31 6.99
C ALA A 178 13.54 3.80 5.73
N VAL A 179 13.06 2.71 5.13
CA VAL A 179 13.61 2.16 3.87
C VAL A 179 13.50 3.19 2.76
N GLU A 180 12.35 3.85 2.60
CA GLU A 180 12.15 4.89 1.59
C GLU A 180 13.11 6.08 1.79
N SER A 181 13.39 6.45 3.03
CA SER A 181 14.24 7.62 3.32
C SER A 181 15.74 7.34 3.22
N TYR A 182 16.17 6.15 3.65
CA TYR A 182 17.60 5.85 3.81
C TYR A 182 18.14 4.84 2.80
N VAL A 183 17.31 3.95 2.29
CA VAL A 183 17.73 2.85 1.39
C VAL A 183 17.38 3.17 -0.05
N THR A 184 16.13 3.50 -0.34
CA THR A 184 15.63 3.73 -1.71
C THR A 184 16.47 4.74 -2.50
N PRO A 185 16.88 5.91 -1.96
CA PRO A 185 17.71 6.86 -2.69
C PRO A 185 19.08 6.31 -3.08
N LYS A 186 19.65 5.43 -2.24
CA LYS A 186 20.96 4.81 -2.53
C LYS A 186 20.84 3.79 -3.65
N VAL A 187 19.78 2.96 -3.62
CA VAL A 187 19.51 1.95 -4.65
C VAL A 187 19.31 2.61 -6.01
N ILE A 188 18.50 3.68 -6.05
CA ILE A 188 18.22 4.40 -7.29
C ILE A 188 19.50 5.07 -7.85
N ARG A 189 20.29 5.72 -6.99
CA ARG A 189 21.56 6.33 -7.44
C ARG A 189 22.50 5.28 -8.02
N ALA A 190 22.62 4.12 -7.37
CA ALA A 190 23.44 3.02 -7.86
C ALA A 190 22.95 2.53 -9.24
N GLU A 191 21.63 2.39 -9.40
CA GLU A 191 21.04 1.95 -10.66
C GLU A 191 21.25 2.96 -11.80
N ILE A 192 21.06 4.25 -11.52
CA ILE A 192 21.34 5.32 -12.50
C ILE A 192 22.82 5.33 -12.90
N GLN A 193 23.74 5.19 -11.94
CA GLN A 193 25.18 5.15 -12.23
C GLN A 193 25.56 3.94 -13.09
N HIS A 194 24.93 2.78 -12.83
CA HIS A 194 25.12 1.58 -13.62
C HIS A 194 24.66 1.77 -15.08
N MET A 195 23.48 2.37 -15.27
CA MET A 195 22.96 2.68 -16.60
C MET A 195 23.88 3.67 -17.37
N LEU A 196 24.40 4.70 -16.67
CA LEU A 196 25.29 5.69 -17.30
C LEU A 196 26.65 5.12 -17.72
N LYS A 197 27.13 4.07 -17.05
CA LYS A 197 28.39 3.38 -17.41
C LYS A 197 28.24 2.41 -18.58
N GLY A 198 26.98 2.10 -19.00
CA GLY A 198 26.73 1.15 -20.09
C GLY A 198 27.13 -0.29 -19.78
N GLU A 199 27.30 -0.66 -18.51
CA GLU A 199 27.69 -2.00 -18.11
C GLU A 199 26.51 -2.97 -18.27
N PRO A 200 26.60 -4.04 -19.11
CA PRO A 200 25.56 -5.04 -19.20
C PRO A 200 25.49 -5.83 -17.88
N ARG A 201 24.27 -6.20 -17.47
CA ARG A 201 24.07 -7.17 -16.36
C ARG A 201 24.17 -8.58 -16.85
#